data_67896dca60af0c829f53382e6daf2863
#
_entry.id   67896dca60af0c829f53382e6daf2863
#
_cell.length_a   1.000
_cell.length_b   1.000
_cell.length_c   1.000
_cell.angle_alpha   90.00
_cell.angle_beta   90.00
_cell.angle_gamma   90.00
#
_symmetry.space_group_name_H-M   'P 1'
#
loop_
_entity.id
_entity.type
_entity.pdbx_description
1 polymer ?
#
loop_
_entity_poly.entity_id
_entity_poly.type
_entity_poly.pdbx_seq_one_letter_code
_entity_poly.pdbx_strand_id
1 'polypeptide(L)'
;MLTFSNKRKYSGHACFSPDSHYFAISKGIQLVVYSIDILKPIKIYQFIDFIEDIKWSNNSRFILIGLYKRNRCEIRNLFDDNYICTIDEGIQGMSYSLFSPDSLHILSINENITKLYIRSLTNKLLFFINFPKFSKKGISFSSSGTGNFMALAERKDTKDLIGIYYIVKWTCIRRFLVETEDLQDIKWSNDNLNLLIVDTPALCKLLIYNIIGELVNIIDVYKNQLGIKKFNISPNGHLLCLGLYDQTLRIYNSVNYACKTIFDHNKDILYDNKVNYYKEEIINEEGETKYIELKPPIDLKSENIYLKGKNLFNDCMPKIGISRMDFSFDNYYLATKNDNMPNVLFLWDLNLMKLQTVLIHLDEVVYFKWNKNNILFISTNNNKLYYYTTDSCKILKLNNDFHNKSIVISNDGRKMMIKDSNSFIMVNIDNEDNFNEVINNIEENNMEKIQNIKDIQNAQEIQNMENMQNEQDIQNIQNIQNIQNIQNTQNIQNMNNYQNNNNINNENEEYNYNGEEQEIEGEEQYEEEVGYEEGEEGEEYEGEQDVNNVEYNENENRAQYEEGQNQYINDGNNNEYNYGNQIKQN
;
A
#
# COMPACT_ATOMS: atom_id res chain seq x y z
N MET A 1 -23.86 1.63 -8.68
CA MET A 1 -24.02 1.64 -7.21
C MET A 1 -22.67 1.44 -6.55
N LEU A 2 -22.01 2.51 -6.07
CA LEU A 2 -20.76 2.41 -5.31
C LEU A 2 -21.08 1.85 -3.93
N THR A 3 -20.70 0.64 -3.71
CA THR A 3 -20.73 0.10 -2.37
C THR A 3 -19.36 0.34 -1.74
N PHE A 4 -19.26 1.32 -0.84
CA PHE A 4 -18.13 1.41 0.06
C PHE A 4 -18.16 0.19 0.97
N SER A 5 -17.11 -0.60 0.93
CA SER A 5 -16.98 -1.64 1.94
C SER A 5 -16.71 -1.00 3.30
N ASN A 6 -17.20 -1.61 4.35
CA ASN A 6 -16.81 -1.21 5.71
C ASN A 6 -15.28 -1.19 5.84
N LYS A 7 -14.78 -0.23 6.64
CA LYS A 7 -13.36 -0.12 7.03
C LYS A 7 -12.84 -1.47 7.54
N ARG A 8 -11.80 -2.01 6.92
CA ARG A 8 -11.18 -3.28 7.29
C ARG A 8 -9.75 -3.08 7.74
N LYS A 9 -9.32 -3.83 8.77
CA LYS A 9 -7.95 -3.78 9.29
C LYS A 9 -6.99 -4.60 8.42
N TYR A 10 -5.76 -4.11 8.25
CA TYR A 10 -4.65 -4.82 7.59
C TYR A 10 -3.31 -4.34 8.18
N SER A 11 -2.18 -4.96 7.82
CA SER A 11 -0.84 -4.61 8.35
C SER A 11 0.11 -4.05 7.28
N GLY A 12 -0.41 -3.22 6.36
CA GLY A 12 0.41 -2.41 5.46
C GLY A 12 0.55 -2.93 4.02
N HIS A 13 0.48 -4.24 3.77
CA HIS A 13 0.64 -4.80 2.42
C HIS A 13 -0.69 -5.24 1.85
N ALA A 14 -1.02 -4.72 0.68
CA ALA A 14 -2.24 -5.07 -0.05
C ALA A 14 -2.03 -4.87 -1.55
N CYS A 15 -2.43 -5.83 -2.36
CA CYS A 15 -2.31 -5.78 -3.83
C CYS A 15 -3.46 -6.52 -4.50
N PHE A 16 -3.86 -6.02 -5.67
CA PHE A 16 -4.80 -6.70 -6.56
C PHE A 16 -4.10 -7.76 -7.39
N SER A 17 -4.82 -8.81 -7.74
CA SER A 17 -4.37 -9.75 -8.77
C SER A 17 -4.38 -9.08 -10.15
N PRO A 18 -3.51 -9.48 -11.07
CA PRO A 18 -3.47 -8.92 -12.43
C PRO A 18 -4.77 -9.08 -13.23
N ASP A 19 -5.53 -10.15 -12.99
CA ASP A 19 -6.86 -10.40 -13.60
C ASP A 19 -7.99 -9.58 -12.99
N SER A 20 -7.73 -8.83 -11.90
CA SER A 20 -8.72 -8.02 -11.18
C SER A 20 -9.89 -8.80 -10.55
N HIS A 21 -9.74 -10.13 -10.32
CA HIS A 21 -10.75 -10.93 -9.62
C HIS A 21 -10.49 -11.07 -8.14
N TYR A 22 -9.24 -10.93 -7.71
CA TYR A 22 -8.82 -11.14 -6.33
C TYR A 22 -7.99 -9.98 -5.81
N PHE A 23 -7.97 -9.85 -4.49
CA PHE A 23 -6.98 -9.02 -3.81
C PHE A 23 -6.47 -9.73 -2.55
N ALA A 24 -5.19 -9.53 -2.28
CA ALA A 24 -4.51 -10.09 -1.13
C ALA A 24 -4.11 -8.98 -0.15
N ILE A 25 -4.30 -9.24 1.13
CA ILE A 25 -3.89 -8.33 2.21
C ILE A 25 -3.15 -9.09 3.31
N SER A 26 -2.17 -8.42 3.92
CA SER A 26 -1.53 -8.93 5.13
C SER A 26 -2.29 -8.51 6.40
N LYS A 27 -2.39 -9.43 7.36
CA LYS A 27 -2.87 -9.18 8.73
C LYS A 27 -1.87 -9.77 9.72
N GLY A 28 -0.78 -9.04 9.97
CA GLY A 28 0.33 -9.56 10.77
C GLY A 28 1.01 -10.74 10.08
N ILE A 29 0.88 -11.93 10.67
CA ILE A 29 1.40 -13.19 10.14
C ILE A 29 0.44 -13.91 9.18
N GLN A 30 -0.75 -13.36 8.95
CA GLN A 30 -1.76 -13.96 8.09
C GLN A 30 -1.86 -13.22 6.75
N LEU A 31 -1.98 -13.97 5.67
CA LEU A 31 -2.39 -13.49 4.36
C LEU A 31 -3.86 -13.86 4.15
N VAL A 32 -4.68 -12.87 3.85
CA VAL A 32 -6.09 -13.09 3.51
C VAL A 32 -6.32 -12.70 2.06
N VAL A 33 -6.84 -13.64 1.28
CA VAL A 33 -7.21 -13.41 -0.12
C VAL A 33 -8.72 -13.29 -0.21
N TYR A 34 -9.17 -12.22 -0.83
CA TYR A 34 -10.58 -11.90 -1.03
C TYR A 34 -10.97 -12.01 -2.50
N SER A 35 -12.21 -12.46 -2.76
CA SER A 35 -12.86 -12.15 -4.03
C SER A 35 -13.25 -10.69 -4.06
N ILE A 36 -13.00 -10.05 -5.17
CA ILE A 36 -13.34 -8.64 -5.37
C ILE A 36 -14.85 -8.46 -5.51
N ASP A 37 -15.56 -9.38 -6.17
CA ASP A 37 -16.99 -9.24 -6.46
C ASP A 37 -17.85 -9.38 -5.20
N ILE A 38 -17.52 -10.34 -4.36
CA ILE A 38 -18.33 -10.69 -3.18
C ILE A 38 -17.79 -10.02 -1.91
N LEU A 39 -16.53 -9.52 -1.94
CA LEU A 39 -15.77 -8.99 -0.79
C LEU A 39 -15.70 -9.97 0.39
N LYS A 40 -15.77 -11.29 0.11
CA LYS A 40 -15.60 -12.35 1.12
C LYS A 40 -14.20 -12.93 1.06
N PRO A 41 -13.62 -13.35 2.19
CA PRO A 41 -12.35 -14.06 2.20
C PRO A 41 -12.54 -15.44 1.54
N ILE A 42 -11.67 -15.77 0.59
CA ILE A 42 -11.64 -17.07 -0.08
C ILE A 42 -10.61 -17.98 0.58
N LYS A 43 -9.42 -17.43 0.85
CA LYS A 43 -8.30 -18.17 1.44
C LYS A 43 -7.67 -17.38 2.56
N ILE A 44 -7.24 -18.09 3.58
CA ILE A 44 -6.46 -17.53 4.71
C ILE A 44 -5.24 -18.43 4.89
N TYR A 45 -4.07 -17.86 4.72
CA TYR A 45 -2.80 -18.55 4.94
C TYR A 45 -2.11 -17.97 6.17
N GLN A 46 -1.51 -18.82 6.98
CA GLN A 46 -0.76 -18.43 8.17
C GLN A 46 0.73 -18.69 7.94
N PHE A 47 1.57 -17.75 8.38
CA PHE A 47 3.02 -17.79 8.21
C PHE A 47 3.73 -17.72 9.57
N ILE A 48 5.02 -18.02 9.55
CA ILE A 48 5.86 -18.10 10.76
C ILE A 48 6.16 -16.69 11.33
N ASP A 49 6.18 -15.66 10.46
CA ASP A 49 6.56 -14.28 10.84
C ASP A 49 5.71 -13.25 10.09
N PHE A 50 5.89 -11.97 10.43
CA PHE A 50 5.21 -10.86 9.77
C PHE A 50 5.52 -10.80 8.28
N ILE A 51 4.49 -10.58 7.48
CA ILE A 51 4.59 -10.44 6.03
C ILE A 51 5.16 -9.06 5.70
N GLU A 52 6.28 -9.04 4.97
CA GLU A 52 6.97 -7.81 4.56
C GLU A 52 6.71 -7.42 3.11
N ASP A 53 6.29 -8.36 2.26
CA ASP A 53 5.96 -8.09 0.87
C ASP A 53 4.94 -9.11 0.34
N ILE A 54 4.09 -8.68 -0.60
CA ILE A 54 3.11 -9.54 -1.27
C ILE A 54 3.14 -9.21 -2.76
N LYS A 55 3.31 -10.22 -3.59
CA LYS A 55 3.27 -10.07 -5.06
C LYS A 55 2.46 -11.17 -5.70
N TRP A 56 1.70 -10.81 -6.72
CA TRP A 56 1.02 -11.76 -7.59
C TRP A 56 1.89 -12.14 -8.78
N SER A 57 1.75 -13.35 -9.24
CA SER A 57 2.24 -13.75 -10.56
C SER A 57 1.38 -13.14 -11.67
N ASN A 58 1.93 -12.93 -12.86
CA ASN A 58 1.19 -12.33 -13.98
C ASN A 58 -0.04 -13.15 -14.39
N ASN A 59 -0.01 -14.47 -14.19
CA ASN A 59 -1.14 -15.36 -14.48
C ASN A 59 -2.18 -15.43 -13.34
N SER A 60 -2.04 -14.62 -12.28
CA SER A 60 -2.93 -14.55 -11.10
C SER A 60 -3.11 -15.87 -10.32
N ARG A 61 -2.28 -16.90 -10.59
CA ARG A 61 -2.37 -18.20 -9.92
C ARG A 61 -1.55 -18.30 -8.65
N PHE A 62 -0.40 -17.62 -8.63
CA PHE A 62 0.54 -17.72 -7.52
C PHE A 62 0.65 -16.39 -6.79
N ILE A 63 0.83 -16.51 -5.47
CA ILE A 63 1.11 -15.39 -4.59
C ILE A 63 2.46 -15.65 -3.94
N LEU A 64 3.37 -14.69 -4.06
CA LEU A 64 4.67 -14.66 -3.40
C LEU A 64 4.56 -13.81 -2.14
N ILE A 65 5.01 -14.37 -1.03
CA ILE A 65 5.01 -13.76 0.29
C ILE A 65 6.46 -13.61 0.74
N GLY A 66 6.92 -12.39 0.91
CA GLY A 66 8.26 -12.07 1.40
C GLY A 66 8.31 -12.07 2.93
N LEU A 67 9.18 -12.92 3.48
CA LEU A 67 9.52 -13.02 4.90
C LEU A 67 11.04 -12.76 5.05
N TYR A 68 11.47 -11.58 4.61
CA TYR A 68 12.90 -11.27 4.43
C TYR A 68 13.68 -11.27 5.74
N LYS A 69 13.07 -10.92 6.88
CA LYS A 69 13.68 -11.06 8.21
C LYS A 69 14.04 -12.51 8.57
N ARG A 70 13.41 -13.48 7.92
CA ARG A 70 13.70 -14.92 8.04
C ARG A 70 14.48 -15.47 6.87
N ASN A 71 14.99 -14.60 5.99
CA ASN A 71 15.77 -14.96 4.81
C ASN A 71 15.03 -15.86 3.82
N ARG A 72 13.70 -15.82 3.83
CA ARG A 72 12.86 -16.69 3.00
C ARG A 72 11.73 -15.96 2.29
N CYS A 73 11.22 -16.60 1.26
CA CYS A 73 9.91 -16.29 0.69
C CYS A 73 9.10 -17.57 0.48
N GLU A 74 7.80 -17.46 0.58
CA GLU A 74 6.88 -18.57 0.33
C GLU A 74 5.98 -18.24 -0.86
N ILE A 75 5.70 -19.27 -1.66
CA ILE A 75 4.81 -19.17 -2.81
C ILE A 75 3.62 -20.10 -2.57
N ARG A 76 2.42 -19.56 -2.69
CA ARG A 76 1.16 -20.27 -2.57
C ARG A 76 0.41 -20.25 -3.90
N ASN A 77 -0.20 -21.37 -4.26
CA ASN A 77 -1.13 -21.44 -5.38
C ASN A 77 -2.54 -21.15 -4.87
N LEU A 78 -3.27 -20.26 -5.54
CA LEU A 78 -4.64 -19.89 -5.14
C LEU A 78 -5.63 -21.05 -5.34
N PHE A 79 -5.41 -21.89 -6.34
CA PHE A 79 -6.33 -22.96 -6.75
C PHE A 79 -5.94 -24.36 -6.25
N ASP A 80 -4.71 -24.51 -5.73
CA ASP A 80 -4.19 -25.77 -5.19
C ASP A 80 -3.58 -25.53 -3.80
N ASP A 81 -4.29 -25.95 -2.76
CA ASP A 81 -3.89 -25.75 -1.38
C ASP A 81 -2.66 -26.60 -1.00
N ASN A 82 -2.42 -27.70 -1.71
CA ASN A 82 -1.26 -28.57 -1.45
C ASN A 82 0.04 -28.02 -2.01
N TYR A 83 -0.05 -27.04 -2.94
CA TYR A 83 1.13 -26.44 -3.52
C TYR A 83 1.74 -25.39 -2.59
N ILE A 84 2.84 -25.75 -1.97
CA ILE A 84 3.65 -24.87 -1.13
C ILE A 84 5.08 -24.93 -1.63
N CYS A 85 5.62 -23.80 -2.04
CA CYS A 85 7.03 -23.68 -2.39
C CYS A 85 7.67 -22.67 -1.44
N THR A 86 8.66 -23.13 -0.65
CA THR A 86 9.44 -22.28 0.24
C THR A 86 10.86 -22.15 -0.31
N ILE A 87 11.31 -20.92 -0.46
CA ILE A 87 12.68 -20.58 -0.86
C ILE A 87 13.36 -19.97 0.36
N ASP A 88 14.39 -20.62 0.84
CA ASP A 88 15.22 -20.19 1.96
C ASP A 88 16.65 -19.98 1.48
N GLU A 89 17.20 -18.79 1.68
CA GLU A 89 18.60 -18.47 1.29
C GLU A 89 19.58 -18.67 2.45
N GLY A 90 19.09 -19.12 3.59
CA GLY A 90 19.91 -19.42 4.77
C GLY A 90 20.80 -18.25 5.20
N ILE A 91 22.09 -18.53 5.37
CA ILE A 91 23.09 -17.55 5.87
C ILE A 91 23.32 -16.39 4.88
N GLN A 92 23.05 -16.57 3.58
CA GLN A 92 23.27 -15.52 2.58
C GLN A 92 22.22 -14.40 2.66
N GLY A 93 21.15 -14.63 3.39
CA GLY A 93 20.05 -13.70 3.54
C GLY A 93 19.25 -13.49 2.24
N MET A 94 18.09 -12.89 2.38
CA MET A 94 17.24 -12.50 1.25
C MET A 94 16.78 -11.07 1.44
N SER A 95 17.13 -10.17 0.52
CA SER A 95 16.71 -8.77 0.58
C SER A 95 15.45 -8.48 -0.24
N TYR A 96 15.21 -9.26 -1.29
CA TYR A 96 14.10 -9.03 -2.22
C TYR A 96 13.81 -10.27 -3.07
N SER A 97 12.55 -10.43 -3.44
CA SER A 97 12.12 -11.47 -4.37
C SER A 97 11.00 -10.97 -5.30
N LEU A 98 10.92 -11.51 -6.51
CA LEU A 98 9.89 -11.15 -7.51
C LEU A 98 9.62 -12.33 -8.45
N PHE A 99 8.45 -12.33 -9.08
CA PHE A 99 8.15 -13.23 -10.19
C PHE A 99 8.82 -12.76 -11.47
N SER A 100 9.23 -13.71 -12.30
CA SER A 100 9.48 -13.45 -13.70
C SER A 100 8.17 -13.20 -14.47
N PRO A 101 8.19 -12.51 -15.61
CA PRO A 101 6.98 -12.23 -16.37
C PRO A 101 6.23 -13.49 -16.85
N ASP A 102 6.94 -14.61 -17.05
CA ASP A 102 6.38 -15.91 -17.45
C ASP A 102 5.61 -16.61 -16.31
N SER A 103 5.68 -16.09 -15.09
CA SER A 103 5.06 -16.67 -13.87
C SER A 103 5.59 -18.07 -13.52
N LEU A 104 6.71 -18.50 -14.10
CA LEU A 104 7.30 -19.84 -13.90
C LEU A 104 8.57 -19.80 -13.05
N HIS A 105 9.17 -18.63 -12.86
CA HIS A 105 10.41 -18.48 -12.11
C HIS A 105 10.27 -17.41 -11.03
N ILE A 106 11.04 -17.60 -9.96
CA ILE A 106 11.23 -16.61 -8.89
C ILE A 106 12.67 -16.11 -8.95
N LEU A 107 12.81 -14.80 -8.96
CA LEU A 107 14.08 -14.12 -8.82
C LEU A 107 14.23 -13.69 -7.37
N SER A 108 15.32 -14.09 -6.71
CA SER A 108 15.65 -13.67 -5.35
C SER A 108 17.06 -13.08 -5.30
N ILE A 109 17.23 -12.00 -4.55
CA ILE A 109 18.50 -11.30 -4.38
C ILE A 109 18.93 -11.47 -2.93
N ASN A 110 20.18 -11.89 -2.74
CA ASN A 110 20.73 -12.05 -1.40
C ASN A 110 20.96 -10.69 -0.72
N GLU A 111 21.09 -10.69 0.61
CA GLU A 111 21.21 -9.49 1.42
C GLU A 111 22.44 -8.65 1.02
N ASN A 112 23.57 -9.28 0.75
CA ASN A 112 24.81 -8.62 0.35
C ASN A 112 24.85 -8.18 -1.12
N ILE A 113 23.78 -8.37 -1.88
CA ILE A 113 23.64 -7.99 -3.30
C ILE A 113 24.78 -8.57 -4.19
N THR A 114 25.26 -9.77 -3.86
CA THR A 114 26.33 -10.41 -4.64
C THR A 114 25.80 -11.33 -5.73
N LYS A 115 24.60 -11.89 -5.52
CA LYS A 115 23.97 -12.84 -6.43
C LYS A 115 22.48 -12.61 -6.57
N LEU A 116 22.01 -12.74 -7.80
CA LEU A 116 20.61 -12.88 -8.16
C LEU A 116 20.36 -14.36 -8.46
N TYR A 117 19.54 -15.03 -7.67
CA TYR A 117 19.14 -16.40 -7.90
C TYR A 117 17.83 -16.47 -8.67
N ILE A 118 17.72 -17.42 -9.58
CA ILE A 118 16.54 -17.65 -10.39
C ILE A 118 16.14 -19.11 -10.22
N ARG A 119 14.97 -19.33 -9.61
CA ARG A 119 14.45 -20.66 -9.31
C ARG A 119 13.18 -20.94 -10.08
N SER A 120 13.14 -22.10 -10.74
CA SER A 120 11.94 -22.56 -11.41
C SER A 120 10.92 -23.09 -10.40
N LEU A 121 9.64 -22.76 -10.62
CA LEU A 121 8.52 -23.31 -9.85
C LEU A 121 8.11 -24.71 -10.30
N THR A 122 8.47 -25.11 -11.52
CA THR A 122 8.12 -26.41 -12.10
C THR A 122 9.21 -27.44 -11.96
N ASN A 123 10.47 -27.00 -12.10
CA ASN A 123 11.65 -27.85 -12.09
C ASN A 123 12.55 -27.40 -10.94
N LYS A 124 13.41 -28.29 -10.44
CA LYS A 124 14.40 -27.92 -9.41
C LYS A 124 15.61 -27.15 -9.98
N LEU A 125 15.46 -26.52 -11.17
CA LEU A 125 16.54 -25.76 -11.79
C LEU A 125 16.81 -24.47 -11.03
N LEU A 126 18.10 -24.23 -10.79
CA LEU A 126 18.62 -23.02 -10.18
C LEU A 126 19.65 -22.37 -11.10
N PHE A 127 19.40 -21.14 -11.46
CA PHE A 127 20.38 -20.29 -12.14
C PHE A 127 20.79 -19.16 -11.20
N PHE A 128 21.96 -18.59 -11.43
CA PHE A 128 22.38 -17.39 -10.70
C PHE A 128 23.14 -16.43 -11.61
N ILE A 129 23.01 -15.14 -11.29
CA ILE A 129 23.73 -14.06 -11.93
C ILE A 129 24.53 -13.34 -10.84
N ASN A 130 25.82 -13.13 -11.09
CA ASN A 130 26.70 -12.48 -10.13
C ASN A 130 26.65 -10.95 -10.26
N PHE A 131 26.86 -10.28 -9.15
CA PHE A 131 27.06 -8.84 -9.04
C PHE A 131 25.91 -7.97 -9.57
N PRO A 132 24.63 -8.26 -9.21
CA PRO A 132 23.57 -7.28 -9.43
C PRO A 132 23.91 -6.00 -8.67
N LYS A 133 23.61 -4.84 -9.25
CA LYS A 133 23.96 -3.56 -8.64
C LYS A 133 23.00 -3.20 -7.49
N PHE A 134 21.72 -3.55 -7.61
CA PHE A 134 20.67 -3.16 -6.65
C PHE A 134 19.82 -4.34 -6.23
N SER A 135 19.21 -4.23 -5.05
CA SER A 135 18.25 -5.23 -4.58
C SER A 135 16.85 -5.07 -5.22
N LYS A 136 16.34 -3.86 -5.31
CA LYS A 136 14.95 -3.57 -5.74
C LYS A 136 14.83 -2.83 -7.06
N LYS A 137 15.93 -2.26 -7.54
CA LYS A 137 16.01 -1.49 -8.78
C LYS A 137 16.94 -2.18 -9.76
N GLY A 138 17.13 -1.61 -10.95
CA GLY A 138 18.10 -2.11 -11.92
C GLY A 138 17.71 -3.42 -12.60
N ILE A 139 16.48 -3.89 -12.42
CA ILE A 139 15.88 -5.00 -13.17
C ILE A 139 14.75 -4.43 -13.99
N SER A 140 14.80 -4.61 -15.29
CA SER A 140 13.74 -4.19 -16.20
C SER A 140 13.42 -5.32 -17.18
N PHE A 141 12.13 -5.62 -17.30
CA PHE A 141 11.65 -6.62 -18.26
C PHE A 141 11.13 -5.92 -19.52
N SER A 142 11.32 -6.56 -20.66
CA SER A 142 10.75 -6.08 -21.92
C SER A 142 9.23 -6.08 -21.86
N SER A 143 8.59 -5.09 -22.50
CA SER A 143 7.14 -4.86 -22.43
C SER A 143 6.33 -5.72 -23.41
N SER A 144 6.98 -6.51 -24.29
CA SER A 144 6.26 -7.45 -25.16
C SER A 144 5.46 -8.43 -24.29
N GLY A 145 4.23 -8.75 -24.67
CA GLY A 145 3.24 -9.48 -23.85
C GLY A 145 3.73 -10.77 -23.17
N THR A 146 4.87 -11.30 -23.58
CA THR A 146 5.57 -12.44 -22.95
C THR A 146 6.75 -12.04 -22.09
N GLY A 147 7.23 -10.77 -22.14
CA GLY A 147 8.37 -10.29 -21.37
C GLY A 147 9.64 -11.13 -21.58
N ASN A 148 9.99 -11.48 -22.81
CA ASN A 148 11.04 -12.46 -23.10
C ASN A 148 12.46 -12.06 -22.70
N PHE A 149 12.72 -10.79 -22.49
CA PHE A 149 14.05 -10.29 -22.15
C PHE A 149 14.04 -9.57 -20.81
N MET A 150 15.14 -9.75 -20.07
CA MET A 150 15.44 -9.02 -18.85
C MET A 150 16.74 -8.25 -19.02
N ALA A 151 16.72 -6.97 -18.72
CA ALA A 151 17.91 -6.16 -18.55
C ALA A 151 18.22 -6.03 -17.06
N LEU A 152 19.46 -6.32 -16.69
CA LEU A 152 19.96 -6.26 -15.32
C LEU A 152 21.15 -5.29 -15.25
N ALA A 153 21.08 -4.33 -14.32
CA ALA A 153 22.24 -3.54 -13.95
C ALA A 153 23.18 -4.36 -13.08
N GLU A 154 24.39 -4.53 -13.55
CA GLU A 154 25.46 -5.24 -12.85
C GLU A 154 26.59 -4.26 -12.53
N ARG A 155 27.37 -4.53 -11.47
CA ARG A 155 28.54 -3.75 -11.15
C ARG A 155 29.74 -4.65 -10.91
N LYS A 156 30.78 -4.48 -11.71
CA LYS A 156 32.03 -5.21 -11.58
C LYS A 156 33.21 -4.26 -11.71
N ASP A 157 34.19 -4.40 -10.81
CA ASP A 157 35.41 -3.62 -10.81
C ASP A 157 35.15 -2.09 -10.89
N THR A 158 34.18 -1.60 -10.08
CA THR A 158 33.71 -0.20 -10.04
C THR A 158 33.02 0.32 -11.31
N LYS A 159 32.88 -0.51 -12.35
CA LYS A 159 32.21 -0.15 -13.61
C LYS A 159 30.81 -0.72 -13.66
N ASP A 160 29.91 0.06 -14.25
CA ASP A 160 28.53 -0.36 -14.49
C ASP A 160 28.43 -1.12 -15.81
N LEU A 161 27.75 -2.25 -15.75
CA LEU A 161 27.46 -3.10 -16.90
C LEU A 161 25.95 -3.32 -17.00
N ILE A 162 25.48 -3.62 -18.19
CA ILE A 162 24.14 -4.14 -18.41
C ILE A 162 24.23 -5.53 -19.03
N GLY A 163 23.60 -6.48 -18.34
CA GLY A 163 23.39 -7.82 -18.85
C GLY A 163 21.98 -7.95 -19.43
N ILE A 164 21.87 -8.43 -20.67
CA ILE A 164 20.60 -8.77 -21.30
C ILE A 164 20.45 -10.28 -21.29
N TYR A 165 19.37 -10.75 -20.69
CA TYR A 165 19.08 -12.17 -20.49
C TYR A 165 17.81 -12.57 -21.21
N TYR A 166 17.85 -13.73 -21.86
CA TYR A 166 16.67 -14.36 -22.45
C TYR A 166 15.99 -15.23 -21.39
N ILE A 167 14.78 -14.85 -20.99
CA ILE A 167 14.09 -15.39 -19.80
C ILE A 167 13.72 -16.87 -19.96
N VAL A 168 13.38 -17.32 -21.17
CA VAL A 168 12.95 -18.71 -21.37
C VAL A 168 14.06 -19.73 -21.03
N LYS A 169 15.33 -19.37 -21.30
CA LYS A 169 16.50 -20.23 -21.05
C LYS A 169 17.45 -19.68 -20.00
N TRP A 170 17.20 -18.46 -19.50
CA TRP A 170 18.08 -17.73 -18.58
C TRP A 170 19.52 -17.60 -19.06
N THR A 171 19.70 -17.50 -20.37
CA THR A 171 21.01 -17.32 -20.99
C THR A 171 21.32 -15.84 -21.17
N CYS A 172 22.55 -15.45 -20.86
CA CYS A 172 23.03 -14.10 -21.15
C CYS A 172 23.24 -13.98 -22.67
N ILE A 173 22.47 -13.09 -23.31
CA ILE A 173 22.62 -12.81 -24.75
C ILE A 173 23.75 -11.83 -24.96
N ARG A 174 23.77 -10.75 -24.17
CA ARG A 174 24.73 -9.67 -24.30
C ARG A 174 25.04 -9.09 -22.94
N ARG A 175 26.30 -8.71 -22.75
CA ARG A 175 26.76 -7.90 -21.61
C ARG A 175 27.67 -6.83 -22.14
N PHE A 176 27.45 -5.59 -21.75
CA PHE A 176 28.22 -4.44 -22.21
C PHE A 176 28.43 -3.41 -21.11
N LEU A 177 29.51 -2.65 -21.20
CA LEU A 177 29.81 -1.54 -20.34
C LEU A 177 28.93 -0.33 -20.71
N VAL A 178 28.52 0.42 -19.72
CA VAL A 178 27.80 1.68 -19.92
C VAL A 178 28.67 2.85 -19.47
N GLU A 179 28.55 3.99 -20.16
CA GLU A 179 29.30 5.21 -19.91
C GLU A 179 28.65 6.06 -18.81
N THR A 180 28.38 5.42 -17.66
CA THR A 180 27.83 6.08 -16.47
C THR A 180 28.90 6.19 -15.39
N GLU A 181 28.82 7.23 -14.55
CA GLU A 181 29.60 7.28 -13.31
C GLU A 181 28.99 6.38 -12.24
N ASP A 182 27.66 6.51 -12.05
CA ASP A 182 26.92 5.70 -11.10
C ASP A 182 25.48 5.52 -11.57
N LEU A 183 25.22 4.46 -12.32
CA LEU A 183 23.90 4.10 -12.85
C LEU A 183 22.87 4.03 -11.71
N GLN A 184 21.74 4.75 -11.85
CA GLN A 184 20.69 4.83 -10.85
C GLN A 184 19.45 3.98 -11.18
N ASP A 185 19.06 3.95 -12.44
CA ASP A 185 17.88 3.18 -12.88
C ASP A 185 17.95 2.82 -14.36
N ILE A 186 17.26 1.74 -14.73
CA ILE A 186 17.13 1.29 -16.12
C ILE A 186 15.68 0.98 -16.45
N LYS A 187 15.26 1.30 -17.67
CA LYS A 187 13.95 0.89 -18.20
C LYS A 187 14.07 0.53 -19.67
N TRP A 188 13.32 -0.48 -20.09
CA TRP A 188 13.08 -0.73 -21.50
C TRP A 188 12.19 0.36 -22.10
N SER A 189 12.48 0.74 -23.35
CA SER A 189 11.51 1.46 -24.19
C SER A 189 10.32 0.56 -24.50
N ASN A 190 9.15 1.15 -24.79
CA ASN A 190 7.96 0.35 -25.07
C ASN A 190 8.05 -0.48 -26.35
N ASP A 191 8.90 -0.06 -27.30
CA ASP A 191 9.20 -0.80 -28.53
C ASP A 191 10.16 -1.99 -28.32
N ASN A 192 10.74 -2.12 -27.11
CA ASN A 192 11.76 -3.11 -26.74
C ASN A 192 13.05 -3.06 -27.59
N LEU A 193 13.31 -1.97 -28.27
CA LEU A 193 14.54 -1.80 -29.06
C LEU A 193 15.65 -1.14 -28.28
N ASN A 194 15.29 -0.27 -27.32
CA ASN A 194 16.25 0.54 -26.59
C ASN A 194 16.11 0.38 -25.08
N LEU A 195 17.21 0.63 -24.40
CA LEU A 195 17.33 0.72 -22.95
C LEU A 195 17.61 2.16 -22.55
N LEU A 196 16.78 2.70 -21.68
CA LEU A 196 16.93 4.02 -21.08
C LEU A 196 17.66 3.88 -19.76
N ILE A 197 18.79 4.52 -19.62
CA ILE A 197 19.71 4.41 -18.48
C ILE A 197 19.90 5.78 -17.86
N VAL A 198 19.54 5.93 -16.61
CA VAL A 198 19.75 7.19 -15.86
C VAL A 198 21.04 7.08 -15.08
N ASP A 199 21.90 8.07 -15.24
CA ASP A 199 23.11 8.26 -14.46
C ASP A 199 22.83 8.97 -13.13
N THR A 200 23.86 9.18 -12.34
CA THR A 200 23.76 9.93 -11.08
C THR A 200 23.08 11.28 -11.27
N PRO A 201 22.26 11.72 -10.30
CA PRO A 201 21.63 13.04 -10.38
C PRO A 201 22.62 14.20 -10.53
N ALA A 202 23.89 14.03 -10.13
CA ALA A 202 24.91 15.05 -10.27
C ALA A 202 25.30 15.35 -11.74
N LEU A 203 25.13 14.39 -12.65
CA LEU A 203 25.52 14.53 -14.06
C LEU A 203 24.38 14.88 -15.01
N CYS A 204 23.15 14.73 -14.60
CA CYS A 204 21.95 15.02 -15.42
C CYS A 204 21.92 14.35 -16.81
N LYS A 205 22.38 13.11 -16.88
CA LYS A 205 22.45 12.36 -18.14
C LYS A 205 21.44 11.23 -18.18
N LEU A 206 20.79 11.09 -19.34
CA LEU A 206 20.06 9.89 -19.72
C LEU A 206 20.74 9.32 -20.97
N LEU A 207 21.24 8.10 -20.85
CA LEU A 207 21.88 7.38 -21.95
C LEU A 207 20.90 6.38 -22.57
N ILE A 208 20.91 6.27 -23.86
CA ILE A 208 20.04 5.37 -24.61
C ILE A 208 20.92 4.38 -25.36
N TYR A 209 20.79 3.10 -25.01
CA TYR A 209 21.51 1.99 -25.66
C TYR A 209 20.54 1.09 -26.40
N ASN A 210 20.97 0.55 -27.51
CA ASN A 210 20.24 -0.53 -28.18
C ASN A 210 20.52 -1.89 -27.50
N ILE A 211 19.82 -2.94 -27.93
CA ILE A 211 19.99 -4.31 -27.41
C ILE A 211 21.41 -4.85 -27.64
N ILE A 212 22.10 -4.38 -28.68
CA ILE A 212 23.44 -4.83 -29.03
C ILE A 212 24.49 -4.23 -28.11
N GLY A 213 24.16 -3.13 -27.40
CA GLY A 213 25.05 -2.40 -26.50
C GLY A 213 25.73 -1.21 -27.17
N GLU A 214 25.19 -0.71 -28.28
CA GLU A 214 25.65 0.52 -28.90
C GLU A 214 24.89 1.70 -28.35
N LEU A 215 25.61 2.80 -28.10
CA LEU A 215 25.05 4.06 -27.64
C LEU A 215 24.30 4.74 -28.80
N VAL A 216 22.97 4.83 -28.68
CA VAL A 216 22.10 5.46 -29.70
C VAL A 216 22.06 6.97 -29.52
N ASN A 217 21.89 7.43 -28.28
CA ASN A 217 21.76 8.85 -27.98
C ASN A 217 22.12 9.14 -26.52
N ILE A 218 22.48 10.40 -26.26
CA ILE A 218 22.70 10.94 -24.90
C ILE A 218 21.83 12.19 -24.77
N ILE A 219 20.94 12.18 -23.81
CA ILE A 219 20.23 13.39 -23.38
C ILE A 219 21.01 13.99 -22.21
N ASP A 220 21.81 15.00 -22.50
CA ASP A 220 22.53 15.81 -21.54
C ASP A 220 21.76 17.13 -21.35
N VAL A 221 21.11 17.29 -20.23
CA VAL A 221 20.18 18.42 -20.01
C VAL A 221 20.94 19.69 -19.67
N TYR A 222 21.88 19.61 -18.74
CA TYR A 222 22.79 20.69 -18.34
C TYR A 222 23.93 20.17 -17.46
N LYS A 223 25.00 20.98 -17.34
CA LYS A 223 26.17 20.65 -16.54
C LYS A 223 26.16 21.38 -15.19
N ASN A 224 26.71 20.71 -14.16
CA ASN A 224 26.94 21.26 -12.83
C ASN A 224 25.68 21.63 -12.02
N GLN A 225 24.56 20.95 -12.23
CA GLN A 225 23.35 21.06 -11.44
C GLN A 225 22.77 19.68 -11.16
N LEU A 226 21.93 19.58 -10.13
CA LEU A 226 21.20 18.34 -9.88
C LEU A 226 20.21 18.07 -11.02
N GLY A 227 20.30 16.86 -11.57
CA GLY A 227 19.66 16.52 -12.82
C GLY A 227 18.31 15.80 -12.71
N ILE A 228 18.28 14.56 -13.20
CA ILE A 228 17.06 13.79 -13.33
C ILE A 228 16.65 13.23 -11.98
N LYS A 229 15.48 13.65 -11.48
CA LYS A 229 14.87 13.12 -10.25
C LYS A 229 13.95 11.95 -10.54
N LYS A 230 13.18 12.03 -11.62
CA LYS A 230 12.24 11.00 -12.04
C LYS A 230 12.13 10.97 -13.55
N PHE A 231 11.97 9.79 -14.13
CA PHE A 231 11.62 9.67 -15.54
C PHE A 231 10.49 8.65 -15.74
N ASN A 232 9.72 8.87 -16.77
CA ASN A 232 8.64 7.96 -17.16
C ASN A 232 8.39 8.02 -18.66
N ILE A 233 7.89 6.91 -19.22
CA ILE A 233 7.49 6.80 -20.62
C ILE A 233 5.96 6.80 -20.65
N SER A 234 5.37 7.46 -21.63
CA SER A 234 3.91 7.43 -21.83
C SER A 234 3.42 6.00 -22.11
N PRO A 235 2.20 5.63 -21.71
CA PRO A 235 1.66 4.29 -21.96
C PRO A 235 1.69 3.87 -23.42
N ASN A 236 1.50 4.81 -24.37
CA ASN A 236 1.61 4.55 -25.81
C ASN A 236 3.06 4.49 -26.34
N GLY A 237 4.05 4.77 -25.49
CA GLY A 237 5.47 4.71 -25.86
C GLY A 237 5.99 5.89 -26.69
N HIS A 238 5.18 6.93 -27.00
CA HIS A 238 5.60 8.03 -27.88
C HIS A 238 6.32 9.18 -27.20
N LEU A 239 6.13 9.33 -25.90
CA LEU A 239 6.69 10.43 -25.12
C LEU A 239 7.54 9.91 -23.97
N LEU A 240 8.70 10.52 -23.80
CA LEU A 240 9.58 10.35 -22.65
C LEU A 240 9.57 11.62 -21.83
N CYS A 241 9.24 11.52 -20.57
CA CYS A 241 9.19 12.65 -19.64
C CYS A 241 10.29 12.56 -18.59
N LEU A 242 11.04 13.64 -18.45
CA LEU A 242 12.08 13.80 -17.45
C LEU A 242 11.68 14.89 -16.45
N GLY A 243 11.44 14.51 -15.22
CA GLY A 243 11.22 15.42 -14.09
C GLY A 243 12.54 15.74 -13.41
N LEU A 244 12.89 17.00 -13.32
CA LEU A 244 14.20 17.46 -12.90
C LEU A 244 14.14 18.12 -11.52
N TYR A 245 15.33 18.29 -10.92
CA TYR A 245 15.49 19.03 -9.66
C TYR A 245 15.33 20.55 -9.82
N ASP A 246 15.50 21.08 -11.04
CA ASP A 246 15.29 22.51 -11.37
C ASP A 246 13.83 22.94 -11.43
N GLN A 247 12.89 22.05 -11.05
CA GLN A 247 11.43 22.25 -11.09
C GLN A 247 10.87 22.27 -12.52
N THR A 248 11.64 21.90 -13.52
CA THR A 248 11.15 21.73 -14.90
C THR A 248 10.82 20.27 -15.19
N LEU A 249 9.83 20.08 -16.07
CA LEU A 249 9.52 18.81 -16.69
C LEU A 249 9.83 18.94 -18.19
N ARG A 250 10.69 18.07 -18.69
CA ARG A 250 11.04 18.05 -20.10
C ARG A 250 10.41 16.87 -20.81
N ILE A 251 9.79 17.13 -21.94
CA ILE A 251 9.12 16.11 -22.76
C ILE A 251 9.91 15.92 -24.03
N TYR A 252 10.30 14.66 -24.26
CA TYR A 252 11.03 14.21 -25.44
C TYR A 252 10.17 13.27 -26.28
N ASN A 253 10.41 13.27 -27.58
CA ASN A 253 9.91 12.22 -28.44
C ASN A 253 10.74 10.94 -28.18
N SER A 254 10.10 9.80 -27.96
CA SER A 254 10.82 8.56 -27.63
C SER A 254 11.46 7.87 -28.84
N VAL A 255 11.16 8.31 -30.06
CA VAL A 255 11.76 7.74 -31.27
C VAL A 255 13.08 8.40 -31.63
N ASN A 256 13.09 9.72 -31.72
CA ASN A 256 14.27 10.50 -32.09
C ASN A 256 14.96 11.23 -30.93
N TYR A 257 14.38 11.12 -29.71
CA TYR A 257 14.87 11.74 -28.49
C TYR A 257 15.05 13.26 -28.55
N ALA A 258 14.34 13.91 -29.48
CA ALA A 258 14.30 15.36 -29.57
C ALA A 258 13.39 15.96 -28.51
N CYS A 259 13.84 17.04 -27.86
CA CYS A 259 13.02 17.77 -26.90
C CYS A 259 11.84 18.45 -27.61
N LYS A 260 10.62 18.13 -27.18
CA LYS A 260 9.39 18.75 -27.72
C LYS A 260 9.03 20.02 -26.97
N THR A 261 9.05 19.96 -25.64
CA THR A 261 8.66 21.10 -24.80
C THR A 261 9.24 21.01 -23.39
N ILE A 262 9.25 22.14 -22.72
CA ILE A 262 9.65 22.26 -21.32
C ILE A 262 8.50 22.86 -20.55
N PHE A 263 8.02 22.17 -19.53
CA PHE A 263 7.01 22.65 -18.60
C PHE A 263 7.65 23.15 -17.34
N ASP A 264 7.42 24.43 -17.05
CA ASP A 264 8.00 25.12 -15.91
C ASP A 264 6.99 25.19 -14.75
N HIS A 265 7.40 24.68 -13.57
CA HIS A 265 6.62 24.71 -12.33
C HIS A 265 7.10 25.80 -11.36
N ASN A 266 8.05 26.63 -11.77
CA ASN A 266 8.66 27.65 -10.94
C ASN A 266 7.97 29.03 -11.08
N LYS A 267 6.73 29.09 -11.55
CA LYS A 267 5.99 30.32 -11.69
C LYS A 267 5.26 30.66 -10.40
N ASP A 268 5.75 31.68 -9.72
CA ASP A 268 5.13 32.19 -8.49
C ASP A 268 3.76 32.84 -8.77
N ILE A 269 3.59 33.46 -9.92
CA ILE A 269 2.37 34.13 -10.33
C ILE A 269 1.88 33.57 -11.66
N LEU A 270 0.63 33.12 -11.67
CA LEU A 270 -0.04 32.53 -12.82
C LEU A 270 -1.01 33.54 -13.43
N TYR A 271 -0.85 33.86 -14.72
CA TYR A 271 -1.61 34.89 -15.44
C TYR A 271 -2.51 34.32 -16.55
N ASP A 272 -2.40 33.01 -16.88
CA ASP A 272 -3.11 32.48 -18.04
C ASP A 272 -4.59 32.26 -17.75
N ASN A 273 -5.45 33.04 -18.40
CA ASN A 273 -6.92 32.97 -18.29
C ASN A 273 -7.52 31.71 -18.97
N LYS A 274 -6.70 30.93 -19.70
CA LYS A 274 -7.16 29.70 -20.35
C LYS A 274 -6.94 28.45 -19.47
N VAL A 275 -6.30 28.64 -18.33
CA VAL A 275 -6.00 27.58 -17.36
C VAL A 275 -7.08 27.61 -16.28
N ASN A 276 -7.61 26.46 -15.92
CA ASN A 276 -8.56 26.32 -14.82
C ASN A 276 -7.80 26.20 -13.50
N TYR A 277 -8.16 27.03 -12.53
CA TYR A 277 -7.54 27.03 -11.20
C TYR A 277 -8.59 26.68 -10.17
N TYR A 278 -8.38 25.56 -9.46
CA TYR A 278 -9.27 25.10 -8.39
C TYR A 278 -8.52 25.13 -7.06
N LYS A 279 -9.09 25.80 -6.07
CA LYS A 279 -8.58 25.85 -4.71
C LYS A 279 -9.58 25.22 -3.75
N GLU A 280 -9.08 24.36 -2.87
CA GLU A 280 -9.86 23.83 -1.76
C GLU A 280 -10.03 24.90 -0.68
N GLU A 281 -11.28 25.22 -0.31
CA GLU A 281 -11.61 26.13 0.79
C GLU A 281 -12.59 25.50 1.76
N ILE A 282 -12.49 25.90 3.05
CA ILE A 282 -13.38 25.47 4.11
C ILE A 282 -14.64 26.34 4.04
N ILE A 283 -15.81 25.72 3.92
CA ILE A 283 -17.09 26.43 3.79
C ILE A 283 -17.72 26.67 5.16
N ASN A 284 -17.67 25.69 6.07
CA ASN A 284 -18.38 25.69 7.33
C ASN A 284 -17.42 25.50 8.52
N GLU A 285 -17.86 25.91 9.73
CA GLU A 285 -17.15 25.66 10.98
C GLU A 285 -16.96 24.17 11.27
N GLU A 286 -17.78 23.29 10.68
CA GLU A 286 -17.68 21.82 10.74
C GLU A 286 -16.54 21.24 9.88
N GLY A 287 -15.79 22.08 9.16
CA GLY A 287 -14.65 21.69 8.33
C GLY A 287 -15.01 21.05 6.98
N GLU A 288 -16.22 21.28 6.50
CA GLU A 288 -16.58 20.91 5.13
C GLU A 288 -15.81 21.75 4.12
N THR A 289 -15.30 21.12 3.08
CA THR A 289 -14.50 21.78 2.06
C THR A 289 -15.07 21.57 0.68
N LYS A 290 -14.88 22.58 -0.17
CA LYS A 290 -15.26 22.55 -1.59
C LYS A 290 -14.15 23.16 -2.43
N TYR A 291 -14.07 22.76 -3.69
CA TYR A 291 -13.24 23.48 -4.65
C TYR A 291 -13.94 24.74 -5.14
N ILE A 292 -13.20 25.83 -5.10
CA ILE A 292 -13.60 27.14 -5.64
C ILE A 292 -12.71 27.44 -6.84
N GLU A 293 -13.32 27.86 -7.94
CA GLU A 293 -12.60 28.31 -9.11
C GLU A 293 -12.01 29.69 -8.87
N LEU A 294 -10.71 29.83 -9.05
CA LEU A 294 -10.00 31.09 -8.92
C LEU A 294 -9.78 31.73 -10.29
N LYS A 295 -9.82 33.05 -10.32
CA LYS A 295 -9.51 33.84 -11.52
C LYS A 295 -8.10 34.41 -11.43
N PRO A 296 -7.28 34.32 -12.50
CA PRO A 296 -5.97 34.97 -12.55
C PRO A 296 -6.06 36.51 -12.37
N PRO A 297 -4.98 37.15 -11.83
CA PRO A 297 -3.68 36.59 -11.46
C PRO A 297 -3.70 35.85 -10.12
N ILE A 298 -3.02 34.71 -10.05
CA ILE A 298 -2.91 33.90 -8.84
C ILE A 298 -1.46 33.90 -8.38
N ASP A 299 -1.21 34.40 -7.18
CA ASP A 299 0.10 34.37 -6.54
C ASP A 299 0.21 33.14 -5.64
N LEU A 300 0.95 32.15 -6.12
CA LEU A 300 1.17 30.90 -5.38
C LEU A 300 1.95 31.10 -4.07
N LYS A 301 2.73 32.19 -3.94
CA LYS A 301 3.45 32.50 -2.69
C LYS A 301 2.53 32.98 -1.58
N SER A 302 1.52 33.78 -1.94
CA SER A 302 0.54 34.30 -0.98
C SER A 302 -0.30 33.19 -0.37
N GLU A 303 -0.48 32.06 -1.09
CA GLU A 303 -1.29 30.93 -0.67
C GLU A 303 -0.57 29.98 0.31
N ASN A 304 0.63 30.32 0.79
CA ASN A 304 1.42 29.52 1.74
C ASN A 304 1.71 28.08 1.30
N ILE A 305 1.71 27.82 0.01
CA ILE A 305 1.87 26.48 -0.58
C ILE A 305 3.33 26.01 -0.69
N TYR A 306 4.28 26.90 -0.46
CA TYR A 306 5.71 26.56 -0.47
C TYR A 306 6.16 25.94 0.83
N LEU A 307 7.08 24.98 0.74
CA LEU A 307 7.75 24.40 1.91
C LEU A 307 8.50 25.48 2.70
N LYS A 308 8.01 25.77 3.92
CA LYS A 308 8.71 26.66 4.85
C LYS A 308 9.75 25.87 5.64
N GLY A 309 10.98 25.80 5.16
CA GLY A 309 12.21 25.55 5.95
C GLY A 309 12.34 24.27 6.77
N LYS A 310 11.34 23.39 6.87
CA LYS A 310 11.41 22.14 7.62
C LYS A 310 11.47 20.93 6.69
N ASN A 311 12.52 20.11 6.81
CA ASN A 311 12.71 18.86 6.08
C ASN A 311 12.97 19.00 4.57
N LEU A 312 13.91 19.87 4.19
CA LEU A 312 14.35 20.06 2.80
C LEU A 312 15.13 18.86 2.24
N PHE A 313 15.50 17.90 3.06
CA PHE A 313 16.29 16.74 2.65
C PHE A 313 15.59 15.43 3.03
N ASN A 314 15.63 14.47 2.13
CA ASN A 314 15.35 13.06 2.37
C ASN A 314 16.63 12.30 2.00
N ASP A 315 17.13 11.47 2.92
CA ASP A 315 18.24 10.54 2.64
C ASP A 315 19.39 11.20 1.82
N CYS A 316 19.88 12.33 2.27
CA CYS A 316 20.95 13.12 1.62
C CYS A 316 20.55 13.85 0.31
N MET A 317 19.32 13.71 -0.18
CA MET A 317 18.86 14.41 -1.38
C MET A 317 17.83 15.49 -1.06
N PRO A 318 17.89 16.68 -1.72
CA PRO A 318 16.96 17.76 -1.46
C PRO A 318 15.54 17.42 -1.92
N LYS A 319 14.54 17.83 -1.12
CA LYS A 319 13.11 17.75 -1.47
C LYS A 319 12.71 18.93 -2.37
N ILE A 320 13.30 19.02 -3.55
CA ILE A 320 13.00 20.03 -4.57
C ILE A 320 12.73 19.35 -5.91
N GLY A 321 12.04 20.03 -6.82
CA GLY A 321 11.80 19.56 -8.18
C GLY A 321 10.68 18.52 -8.30
N ILE A 322 10.56 17.94 -9.47
CA ILE A 322 9.43 17.05 -9.84
C ILE A 322 9.62 15.67 -9.26
N SER A 323 8.84 15.34 -8.23
CA SER A 323 8.94 14.06 -7.51
C SER A 323 8.04 12.98 -8.05
N ARG A 324 6.91 13.35 -8.62
CA ARG A 324 5.91 12.40 -9.12
C ARG A 324 5.27 12.89 -10.40
N MET A 325 5.07 11.96 -11.33
CA MET A 325 4.34 12.16 -12.56
C MET A 325 3.55 10.90 -12.90
N ASP A 326 2.34 11.07 -13.41
CA ASP A 326 1.48 9.98 -13.86
C ASP A 326 0.71 10.41 -15.12
N PHE A 327 0.71 9.56 -16.14
CA PHE A 327 0.00 9.78 -17.38
C PHE A 327 -1.44 9.30 -17.26
N SER A 328 -2.36 9.98 -17.93
CA SER A 328 -3.71 9.45 -18.17
C SER A 328 -3.66 8.23 -19.09
N PHE A 329 -4.68 7.40 -19.01
CA PHE A 329 -4.71 6.16 -19.78
C PHE A 329 -4.81 6.41 -21.31
N ASP A 330 -5.51 7.48 -21.71
CA ASP A 330 -5.65 7.93 -23.09
C ASP A 330 -4.41 8.66 -23.63
N ASN A 331 -3.40 8.92 -22.78
CA ASN A 331 -2.19 9.70 -23.07
C ASN A 331 -2.42 11.18 -23.42
N TYR A 332 -3.59 11.75 -23.11
CA TYR A 332 -3.87 13.16 -23.36
C TYR A 332 -3.40 14.05 -22.21
N TYR A 333 -3.38 13.53 -20.99
CA TYR A 333 -3.07 14.31 -19.80
C TYR A 333 -1.90 13.75 -19.04
N LEU A 334 -1.16 14.64 -18.40
CA LEU A 334 -0.08 14.33 -17.48
C LEU A 334 -0.27 15.10 -16.17
N ALA A 335 -0.35 14.37 -15.07
CA ALA A 335 -0.36 14.95 -13.73
C ALA A 335 1.06 14.99 -13.16
N THR A 336 1.46 16.10 -12.56
CA THR A 336 2.80 16.30 -11.99
C THR A 336 2.74 17.00 -10.64
N LYS A 337 3.64 16.58 -9.72
CA LYS A 337 3.85 17.20 -8.41
C LYS A 337 5.26 17.76 -8.32
N ASN A 338 5.38 19.02 -7.90
CA ASN A 338 6.63 19.65 -7.54
C ASN A 338 6.78 19.66 -6.01
N ASP A 339 7.91 19.16 -5.48
CA ASP A 339 8.14 19.11 -4.04
C ASP A 339 8.32 20.50 -3.41
N ASN A 340 8.66 21.51 -4.18
CA ASN A 340 8.69 22.90 -3.72
C ASN A 340 7.29 23.44 -3.40
N MET A 341 6.27 22.90 -4.07
CA MET A 341 4.87 23.25 -3.91
C MET A 341 4.05 21.98 -3.58
N PRO A 342 4.19 21.40 -2.38
CA PRO A 342 3.69 20.07 -2.07
C PRO A 342 2.16 19.94 -2.10
N ASN A 343 1.44 21.06 -1.95
CA ASN A 343 -0.02 21.11 -1.95
C ASN A 343 -0.62 21.33 -3.35
N VAL A 344 0.24 21.53 -4.37
CA VAL A 344 -0.22 21.85 -5.73
C VAL A 344 0.01 20.68 -6.68
N LEU A 345 -1.00 20.38 -7.48
CA LEU A 345 -0.93 19.44 -8.57
C LEU A 345 -1.15 20.16 -9.89
N PHE A 346 -0.25 19.94 -10.85
CA PHE A 346 -0.34 20.51 -12.18
C PHE A 346 -0.81 19.45 -13.17
N LEU A 347 -1.77 19.80 -14.00
CA LEU A 347 -2.33 18.97 -15.05
C LEU A 347 -2.02 19.59 -16.42
N TRP A 348 -1.33 18.83 -17.24
CA TRP A 348 -0.84 19.26 -18.55
C TRP A 348 -1.60 18.55 -19.66
N ASP A 349 -2.06 19.30 -20.64
CA ASP A 349 -2.55 18.76 -21.90
C ASP A 349 -1.36 18.44 -22.82
N LEU A 350 -1.20 17.19 -23.16
CA LEU A 350 -0.08 16.70 -23.99
C LEU A 350 -0.33 16.87 -25.50
N ASN A 351 -1.57 17.11 -25.92
CA ASN A 351 -1.87 17.42 -27.32
C ASN A 351 -1.52 18.87 -27.62
N LEU A 352 -1.97 19.77 -26.75
CA LEU A 352 -1.71 21.21 -26.88
C LEU A 352 -0.34 21.60 -26.33
N MET A 353 0.34 20.70 -25.59
CA MET A 353 1.60 20.96 -24.89
C MET A 353 1.52 22.21 -24.00
N LYS A 354 0.45 22.31 -23.20
CA LYS A 354 0.17 23.45 -22.32
C LYS A 354 -0.37 23.03 -20.97
N LEU A 355 -0.26 23.93 -20.00
CA LEU A 355 -0.92 23.78 -18.71
C LEU A 355 -2.44 23.92 -18.92
N GLN A 356 -3.20 22.94 -18.39
CA GLN A 356 -4.66 22.92 -18.49
C GLN A 356 -5.30 23.30 -17.16
N THR A 357 -4.86 22.67 -16.06
CA THR A 357 -5.50 22.84 -14.75
C THR A 357 -4.46 22.84 -13.64
N VAL A 358 -4.70 23.66 -12.62
CA VAL A 358 -3.93 23.67 -11.37
C VAL A 358 -4.88 23.40 -10.21
N LEU A 359 -4.57 22.38 -9.41
CA LEU A 359 -5.33 22.01 -8.22
C LEU A 359 -4.52 22.40 -6.97
N ILE A 360 -5.10 23.24 -6.13
CA ILE A 360 -4.48 23.72 -4.88
C ILE A 360 -5.26 23.13 -3.72
N HIS A 361 -4.59 22.28 -2.94
CA HIS A 361 -5.15 21.61 -1.76
C HIS A 361 -4.74 22.32 -0.47
N LEU A 362 -5.50 22.11 0.60
CA LEU A 362 -5.15 22.61 1.93
C LEU A 362 -3.93 21.86 2.49
N ASP A 363 -3.87 20.54 2.27
CA ASP A 363 -2.83 19.66 2.74
C ASP A 363 -1.90 19.19 1.63
N GLU A 364 -0.74 18.64 2.03
CA GLU A 364 0.23 18.08 1.09
C GLU A 364 -0.35 16.91 0.29
N VAL A 365 -0.21 16.95 -1.03
CA VAL A 365 -0.56 15.81 -1.92
C VAL A 365 0.46 14.69 -1.72
N VAL A 366 0.00 13.57 -1.16
CA VAL A 366 0.84 12.39 -0.90
C VAL A 366 0.85 11.44 -2.07
N TYR A 367 -0.30 11.20 -2.66
CA TYR A 367 -0.46 10.22 -3.73
C TYR A 367 -1.50 10.68 -4.75
N PHE A 368 -1.29 10.36 -6.01
CA PHE A 368 -2.29 10.50 -7.07
C PHE A 368 -2.11 9.42 -8.13
N LYS A 369 -3.19 9.06 -8.79
CA LYS A 369 -3.21 8.02 -9.82
C LYS A 369 -4.38 8.21 -10.77
N TRP A 370 -4.12 8.09 -12.08
CA TRP A 370 -5.15 8.03 -13.10
C TRP A 370 -5.81 6.65 -13.15
N ASN A 371 -7.11 6.64 -13.37
CA ASN A 371 -7.89 5.45 -13.70
C ASN A 371 -7.99 5.27 -15.22
N LYS A 372 -8.45 4.10 -15.67
CA LYS A 372 -8.73 3.82 -17.08
C LYS A 372 -9.80 4.71 -17.70
N ASN A 373 -10.71 5.23 -16.90
CA ASN A 373 -11.76 6.17 -17.33
C ASN A 373 -11.30 7.63 -17.32
N ASN A 374 -9.98 7.89 -17.27
CA ASN A 374 -9.38 9.22 -17.20
C ASN A 374 -9.85 10.08 -16.00
N ILE A 375 -10.17 9.43 -14.90
CA ILE A 375 -10.43 10.07 -13.62
C ILE A 375 -9.15 10.07 -12.81
N LEU A 376 -8.71 11.22 -12.33
CA LEU A 376 -7.56 11.37 -11.46
C LEU A 376 -8.01 11.34 -10.00
N PHE A 377 -7.57 10.35 -9.26
CA PHE A 377 -7.78 10.26 -7.80
C PHE A 377 -6.57 10.81 -7.07
N ILE A 378 -6.81 11.62 -6.02
CA ILE A 378 -5.78 12.32 -5.27
C ILE A 378 -5.97 12.06 -3.77
N SER A 379 -4.88 11.90 -3.07
CA SER A 379 -4.79 11.66 -1.63
C SER A 379 -3.87 12.68 -0.96
N THR A 380 -4.32 13.30 0.12
CA THR A 380 -3.60 14.32 0.88
C THR A 380 -3.36 13.94 2.34
N ASN A 381 -3.41 12.63 2.68
CA ASN A 381 -3.25 12.09 4.05
C ASN A 381 -4.27 12.62 5.06
N ASN A 382 -5.44 13.01 4.61
CA ASN A 382 -6.59 13.39 5.44
C ASN A 382 -7.76 12.39 5.24
N ASN A 383 -8.90 12.69 5.83
CA ASN A 383 -10.12 11.88 5.72
C ASN A 383 -10.93 12.15 4.44
N LYS A 384 -10.29 12.66 3.39
CA LYS A 384 -10.94 13.00 2.13
C LYS A 384 -10.34 12.24 0.97
N LEU A 385 -11.14 11.99 -0.05
CA LEU A 385 -10.72 11.53 -1.36
C LEU A 385 -11.07 12.61 -2.36
N TYR A 386 -10.09 13.09 -3.09
CA TYR A 386 -10.29 14.05 -4.15
C TYR A 386 -10.27 13.32 -5.49
N TYR A 387 -11.12 13.77 -6.40
CA TYR A 387 -11.07 13.29 -7.77
C TYR A 387 -11.35 14.41 -8.76
N TYR A 388 -10.66 14.33 -9.87
CA TYR A 388 -10.71 15.26 -10.96
C TYR A 388 -11.14 14.54 -12.23
N THR A 389 -12.09 15.10 -12.93
CA THR A 389 -12.50 14.80 -14.31
C THR A 389 -12.23 16.02 -15.17
N THR A 390 -12.30 15.90 -16.49
CA THR A 390 -12.11 17.07 -17.40
C THR A 390 -13.06 18.22 -17.09
N ASP A 391 -14.24 17.92 -16.58
CA ASP A 391 -15.35 18.86 -16.41
C ASP A 391 -15.56 19.30 -14.96
N SER A 392 -15.03 18.55 -13.99
CA SER A 392 -15.32 18.83 -12.59
C SER A 392 -14.23 18.34 -11.64
N CYS A 393 -14.16 19.03 -10.51
CA CYS A 393 -13.33 18.67 -9.39
C CYS A 393 -14.20 18.49 -8.14
N LYS A 394 -14.15 17.32 -7.51
CA LYS A 394 -15.02 16.99 -6.37
C LYS A 394 -14.23 16.41 -5.20
N ILE A 395 -14.81 16.53 -4.01
CA ILE A 395 -14.25 16.08 -2.74
C ILE A 395 -15.24 15.12 -2.10
N LEU A 396 -14.77 13.93 -1.71
CA LEU A 396 -15.54 12.94 -0.98
C LEU A 396 -14.99 12.82 0.44
N LYS A 397 -15.85 13.01 1.44
CA LYS A 397 -15.50 12.82 2.84
C LYS A 397 -15.54 11.33 3.18
N LEU A 398 -14.45 10.79 3.70
CA LEU A 398 -14.35 9.44 4.25
C LEU A 398 -14.67 9.47 5.75
N ASN A 399 -14.66 8.31 6.40
CA ASN A 399 -14.85 8.24 7.85
C ASN A 399 -13.81 9.10 8.58
N ASN A 400 -14.21 9.78 9.65
CA ASN A 400 -13.35 10.74 10.38
C ASN A 400 -12.03 10.13 10.90
N ASP A 401 -12.01 8.85 11.24
CA ASP A 401 -10.82 8.12 11.72
C ASP A 401 -9.98 7.50 10.60
N PHE A 402 -10.18 7.90 9.35
CA PHE A 402 -9.49 7.32 8.22
C PHE A 402 -8.60 8.35 7.53
N HIS A 403 -7.29 8.07 7.46
CA HIS A 403 -6.31 8.93 6.78
C HIS A 403 -5.90 8.31 5.45
N ASN A 404 -6.35 8.90 4.35
CA ASN A 404 -6.04 8.43 3.01
C ASN A 404 -4.56 8.65 2.67
N LYS A 405 -3.73 7.59 2.74
CA LYS A 405 -2.29 7.65 2.47
C LYS A 405 -1.91 7.21 1.07
N SER A 406 -2.64 6.26 0.52
CA SER A 406 -2.35 5.75 -0.82
C SER A 406 -3.57 5.10 -1.46
N ILE A 407 -3.57 5.10 -2.77
CA ILE A 407 -4.63 4.58 -3.61
C ILE A 407 -4.04 3.48 -4.50
N VAL A 408 -4.70 2.34 -4.58
CA VAL A 408 -4.35 1.26 -5.52
C VAL A 408 -5.58 1.00 -6.37
N ILE A 409 -5.42 1.03 -7.68
CA ILE A 409 -6.49 0.81 -8.64
C ILE A 409 -6.29 -0.57 -9.27
N SER A 410 -7.36 -1.32 -9.44
CA SER A 410 -7.34 -2.60 -10.14
C SER A 410 -7.01 -2.44 -11.62
N ASN A 411 -6.44 -3.48 -12.24
CA ASN A 411 -6.03 -3.40 -13.63
C ASN A 411 -7.18 -3.18 -14.63
N ASP A 412 -8.40 -3.58 -14.27
CA ASP A 412 -9.61 -3.30 -15.06
C ASP A 412 -10.11 -1.85 -14.92
N GLY A 413 -9.61 -1.11 -13.90
CA GLY A 413 -10.00 0.25 -13.61
C GLY A 413 -11.36 0.40 -12.92
N ARG A 414 -12.06 -0.70 -12.61
CA ARG A 414 -13.39 -0.67 -12.04
C ARG A 414 -13.41 -0.58 -10.52
N LYS A 415 -12.32 -0.95 -9.87
CA LYS A 415 -12.24 -1.01 -8.41
C LYS A 415 -11.00 -0.29 -7.91
N MET A 416 -11.13 0.31 -6.76
CA MET A 416 -10.07 1.05 -6.10
C MET A 416 -10.01 0.66 -4.63
N MET A 417 -8.81 0.52 -4.11
CA MET A 417 -8.55 0.37 -2.68
C MET A 417 -7.90 1.63 -2.16
N ILE A 418 -8.54 2.28 -1.22
CA ILE A 418 -7.97 3.40 -0.47
C ILE A 418 -7.34 2.84 0.78
N LYS A 419 -6.07 3.19 1.03
CA LYS A 419 -5.30 2.67 2.16
C LYS A 419 -4.92 3.75 3.15
N ASP A 420 -5.14 3.45 4.41
CA ASP A 420 -4.57 4.12 5.58
C ASP A 420 -3.38 3.30 6.10
N SER A 421 -2.80 3.62 7.26
CA SER A 421 -1.71 2.85 7.89
C SER A 421 -2.13 1.42 8.23
N ASN A 422 -3.31 1.25 8.85
CA ASN A 422 -3.76 -0.01 9.42
C ASN A 422 -5.15 -0.45 8.93
N SER A 423 -5.72 0.26 7.97
CA SER A 423 -7.06 -0.01 7.46
C SER A 423 -7.18 0.33 5.98
N PHE A 424 -8.14 -0.27 5.33
CA PHE A 424 -8.46 0.02 3.93
C PHE A 424 -9.96 0.05 3.70
N ILE A 425 -10.34 0.74 2.63
CA ILE A 425 -11.71 0.83 2.12
C ILE A 425 -11.68 0.44 0.65
N MET A 426 -12.59 -0.43 0.22
CA MET A 426 -12.77 -0.74 -1.19
C MET A 426 -13.87 0.12 -1.79
N VAL A 427 -13.62 0.63 -2.98
CA VAL A 427 -14.54 1.47 -3.73
C VAL A 427 -14.72 0.87 -5.12
N ASN A 428 -15.96 0.68 -5.56
CA ASN A 428 -16.24 0.36 -6.95
C ASN A 428 -16.31 1.66 -7.75
N ILE A 429 -15.73 1.68 -8.93
CA ILE A 429 -15.72 2.80 -9.86
C ILE A 429 -16.58 2.38 -11.04
N ASP A 430 -17.89 2.67 -10.98
CA ASP A 430 -18.78 2.48 -12.11
C ASP A 430 -18.69 3.69 -13.06
N ASN A 431 -19.28 3.63 -14.25
CA ASN A 431 -19.24 4.73 -15.23
C ASN A 431 -19.84 6.03 -14.68
N GLU A 432 -19.44 7.18 -15.25
CA GLU A 432 -19.73 8.54 -14.75
C GLU A 432 -21.17 8.80 -14.32
N ASP A 433 -22.17 8.26 -15.02
CA ASP A 433 -23.58 8.45 -14.68
C ASP A 433 -23.96 7.85 -13.33
N ASN A 434 -23.35 6.72 -12.97
CA ASN A 434 -23.55 6.08 -11.68
C ASN A 434 -22.71 6.70 -10.55
N PHE A 435 -21.63 7.42 -10.88
CA PHE A 435 -20.72 8.00 -9.89
C PHE A 435 -21.39 9.14 -9.12
N ASN A 436 -22.19 9.97 -9.81
CA ASN A 436 -22.95 11.07 -9.19
C ASN A 436 -24.11 10.56 -8.31
N GLU A 437 -24.80 9.51 -8.74
CA GLU A 437 -25.87 8.87 -7.97
C GLU A 437 -25.36 8.26 -6.66
N VAL A 438 -24.15 7.87 -6.67
CA VAL A 438 -23.46 7.27 -5.55
C VAL A 438 -22.98 8.28 -4.53
N ILE A 439 -22.49 9.43 -4.98
CA ILE A 439 -22.15 10.54 -4.07
C ILE A 439 -23.41 10.93 -3.29
N ASN A 440 -24.53 11.09 -3.98
CA ASN A 440 -25.81 11.41 -3.36
C ASN A 440 -26.25 10.34 -2.36
N ASN A 441 -26.08 9.05 -2.69
CA ASN A 441 -26.41 7.95 -1.78
C ASN A 441 -25.48 7.86 -0.56
N ILE A 442 -24.22 8.33 -0.65
CA ILE A 442 -23.31 8.40 0.51
C ILE A 442 -23.69 9.56 1.41
N GLU A 443 -24.03 10.71 0.82
CA GLU A 443 -24.51 11.87 1.56
C GLU A 443 -25.83 11.54 2.27
N GLU A 444 -26.76 10.86 1.60
CA GLU A 444 -28.02 10.38 2.18
C GLU A 444 -27.78 9.36 3.29
N ASN A 445 -26.93 8.34 3.10
CA ASN A 445 -26.60 7.36 4.13
C ASN A 445 -25.85 7.96 5.33
N ASN A 446 -25.04 8.99 5.12
CA ASN A 446 -24.40 9.71 6.22
C ASN A 446 -25.42 10.59 6.97
N MET A 447 -26.35 11.24 6.27
CA MET A 447 -27.44 12.00 6.90
C MET A 447 -28.37 11.06 7.69
N GLU A 448 -28.72 9.90 7.16
CA GLU A 448 -29.54 8.91 7.84
C GLU A 448 -28.84 8.36 9.11
N LYS A 449 -27.51 8.15 9.07
CA LYS A 449 -26.73 7.76 10.26
C LYS A 449 -26.65 8.88 11.31
N ILE A 450 -26.52 10.13 10.88
CA ILE A 450 -26.54 11.30 11.78
C ILE A 450 -27.92 11.44 12.42
N GLN A 451 -28.99 11.23 11.66
CA GLN A 451 -30.34 11.25 12.18
C GLN A 451 -30.57 10.11 13.19
N ASN A 452 -30.16 8.88 12.88
CA ASN A 452 -30.24 7.75 13.81
C ASN A 452 -29.45 7.98 15.12
N ILE A 453 -28.28 8.64 15.06
CA ILE A 453 -27.52 9.00 16.26
C ILE A 453 -28.27 10.04 17.09
N LYS A 454 -28.87 11.07 16.46
CA LYS A 454 -29.69 12.05 17.15
C LYS A 454 -30.94 11.41 17.78
N ASP A 455 -31.56 10.49 17.09
CA ASP A 455 -32.74 9.77 17.60
C ASP A 455 -32.39 8.88 18.81
N ILE A 456 -31.20 8.24 18.78
CA ILE A 456 -30.69 7.49 19.94
C ILE A 456 -30.36 8.43 21.12
N GLN A 457 -29.76 9.58 20.87
CA GLN A 457 -29.47 10.55 21.92
C GLN A 457 -30.76 11.10 22.53
N ASN A 458 -31.75 11.46 21.71
CA ASN A 458 -33.07 11.90 22.18
C ASN A 458 -33.79 10.81 23.02
N ALA A 459 -33.72 9.54 22.58
CA ALA A 459 -34.27 8.43 23.34
C ALA A 459 -33.57 8.23 24.69
N GLN A 460 -32.25 8.39 24.76
CA GLN A 460 -31.51 8.33 26.02
C GLN A 460 -31.85 9.51 26.94
N GLU A 461 -32.05 10.71 26.40
CA GLU A 461 -32.51 11.87 27.20
C GLU A 461 -33.92 11.66 27.74
N ILE A 462 -34.83 11.10 26.96
CA ILE A 462 -36.20 10.77 27.42
C ILE A 462 -36.13 9.72 28.55
N GLN A 463 -35.32 8.67 28.37
CA GLN A 463 -35.16 7.63 29.39
C GLN A 463 -34.53 8.16 30.69
N ASN A 464 -33.61 9.11 30.60
CA ASN A 464 -33.03 9.79 31.77
C ASN A 464 -34.06 10.67 32.45
N MET A 465 -34.92 11.39 31.73
CA MET A 465 -36.03 12.18 32.32
C MET A 465 -37.06 11.29 33.00
N GLU A 466 -37.44 10.14 32.42
CA GLU A 466 -38.33 9.17 33.05
C GLU A 466 -37.73 8.60 34.33
N ASN A 467 -36.44 8.28 34.32
CA ASN A 467 -35.75 7.80 35.53
C ASN A 467 -35.72 8.87 36.63
N MET A 468 -35.49 10.13 36.29
CA MET A 468 -35.54 11.25 37.26
C MET A 468 -36.96 11.46 37.85
N GLN A 469 -38.00 11.32 37.02
CA GLN A 469 -39.39 11.36 37.52
C GLN A 469 -39.68 10.19 38.46
N ASN A 470 -39.28 8.98 38.12
CA ASN A 470 -39.44 7.79 38.97
C ASN A 470 -38.71 7.95 40.30
N GLU A 471 -37.50 8.54 40.34
CA GLU A 471 -36.78 8.83 41.58
C GLU A 471 -37.52 9.86 42.47
N GLN A 472 -38.10 10.91 41.86
CA GLN A 472 -38.92 11.89 42.57
C GLN A 472 -40.20 11.25 43.13
N ASP A 473 -40.88 10.39 42.37
CA ASP A 473 -42.05 9.67 42.84
C ASP A 473 -41.74 8.69 43.99
N ILE A 474 -40.59 8.00 43.92
CA ILE A 474 -40.12 7.14 45.00
C ILE A 474 -39.86 7.97 46.30
N GLN A 475 -39.22 9.14 46.18
CA GLN A 475 -39.00 10.04 47.31
C GLN A 475 -40.30 10.55 47.87
N ASN A 476 -41.29 10.90 47.05
CA ASN A 476 -42.62 11.32 47.50
C ASN A 476 -43.35 10.20 48.24
N ILE A 477 -43.28 8.95 47.74
CA ILE A 477 -43.86 7.79 48.44
C ILE A 477 -43.18 7.55 49.79
N GLN A 478 -41.86 7.63 49.88
CA GLN A 478 -41.13 7.51 51.15
C GLN A 478 -41.52 8.61 52.15
N ASN A 479 -41.69 9.84 51.68
CA ASN A 479 -42.14 10.94 52.52
C ASN A 479 -43.59 10.70 53.06
N ILE A 480 -44.50 10.19 52.23
CA ILE A 480 -45.86 9.82 52.63
C ILE A 480 -45.82 8.70 53.68
N GLN A 481 -45.01 7.67 53.51
CA GLN A 481 -44.83 6.59 54.50
C GLN A 481 -44.26 7.08 55.79
N ASN A 482 -43.32 8.02 55.80
CA ASN A 482 -42.78 8.64 56.99
C ASN A 482 -43.83 9.46 57.71
N ILE A 483 -44.71 10.21 57.04
CA ILE A 483 -45.83 10.94 57.64
C ILE A 483 -46.85 9.98 58.28
N GLN A 484 -47.18 8.85 57.59
CA GLN A 484 -48.07 7.83 58.15
C GLN A 484 -47.48 7.17 59.39
N ASN A 485 -46.16 6.89 59.39
CA ASN A 485 -45.48 6.36 60.56
C ASN A 485 -45.48 7.36 61.77
N ILE A 486 -45.32 8.65 61.50
CA ILE A 486 -45.42 9.70 62.54
C ILE A 486 -46.85 9.77 63.10
N GLN A 487 -47.88 9.72 62.24
CA GLN A 487 -49.30 9.69 62.68
C GLN A 487 -49.62 8.44 63.50
N ASN A 488 -49.12 7.25 63.05
CA ASN A 488 -49.30 6.01 63.83
C ASN A 488 -48.58 6.10 65.19
N THR A 489 -47.36 6.68 65.22
CA THR A 489 -46.64 6.86 66.50
C THR A 489 -47.36 7.85 67.47
N GLN A 490 -47.95 8.92 66.92
CA GLN A 490 -48.79 9.84 67.68
C GLN A 490 -50.06 9.18 68.17
N ASN A 491 -50.71 8.32 67.36
CA ASN A 491 -51.88 7.55 67.78
C ASN A 491 -51.54 6.53 68.90
N ILE A 492 -50.36 5.86 68.77
CA ILE A 492 -49.90 4.93 69.84
C ILE A 492 -49.55 5.71 71.13
N GLN A 493 -48.96 6.91 71.06
CA GLN A 493 -48.74 7.74 72.24
C GLN A 493 -50.04 8.22 72.85
N ASN A 494 -51.05 8.55 72.05
CA ASN A 494 -52.40 8.89 72.56
C ASN A 494 -53.07 7.69 73.14
N MET A 495 -52.96 6.46 72.59
CA MET A 495 -53.49 5.24 73.22
C MET A 495 -52.78 4.88 74.48
N ASN A 496 -51.44 5.04 74.59
CA ASN A 496 -50.71 4.80 75.83
C ASN A 496 -51.07 5.82 76.94
N ASN A 497 -51.42 7.04 76.56
CA ASN A 497 -51.94 8.03 77.51
C ASN A 497 -53.36 7.71 77.96
N TYR A 498 -54.21 7.03 77.17
CA TYR A 498 -55.53 6.52 77.56
C TYR A 498 -55.42 5.26 78.43
N GLN A 499 -54.42 4.38 78.23
CA GLN A 499 -54.21 3.19 79.09
C GLN A 499 -53.61 3.50 80.43
N ASN A 500 -52.82 4.53 80.58
CA ASN A 500 -52.26 4.94 81.88
C ASN A 500 -53.31 5.58 82.85
N ASN A 501 -54.52 5.92 82.40
CA ASN A 501 -55.60 6.42 83.19
C ASN A 501 -56.63 5.38 83.64
N ASN A 502 -56.48 4.10 83.27
CA ASN A 502 -57.44 3.02 83.61
C ASN A 502 -56.82 1.78 84.27
N ASN A 503 -55.62 1.88 84.88
CA ASN A 503 -55.09 0.78 85.67
C ASN A 503 -55.25 1.09 87.22
N ILE A 504 -56.46 0.89 87.69
CA ILE A 504 -56.77 0.43 89.04
C ILE A 504 -57.85 -0.66 88.83
N ASN A 505 -57.48 -1.92 89.17
CA ASN A 505 -58.29 -3.08 89.57
C ASN A 505 -58.29 -4.31 88.61
N ASN A 506 -57.83 -5.40 89.31
CA ASN A 506 -58.14 -6.83 89.19
C ASN A 506 -57.40 -7.63 88.11
N GLU A 507 -56.40 -8.43 88.55
CA GLU A 507 -56.42 -9.79 89.14
C GLU A 507 -57.06 -10.85 88.25
N ASN A 508 -56.17 -11.87 87.91
CA ASN A 508 -56.44 -13.30 87.66
C ASN A 508 -57.24 -13.76 86.44
N GLU A 509 -56.60 -14.49 85.60
CA GLU A 509 -56.73 -15.95 85.39
C GLU A 509 -55.90 -16.48 84.20
N GLU A 510 -55.24 -17.60 84.51
CA GLU A 510 -54.59 -18.50 83.56
C GLU A 510 -55.60 -19.08 82.58
N TYR A 511 -55.17 -19.42 81.32
CA TYR A 511 -55.35 -20.76 80.73
C TYR A 511 -54.55 -20.93 79.46
N ASN A 512 -53.90 -22.09 79.37
CA ASN A 512 -53.26 -22.79 78.24
C ASN A 512 -54.19 -22.98 77.07
N TYR A 513 -53.66 -23.10 75.83
CA TYR A 513 -53.67 -24.28 74.99
C TYR A 513 -52.95 -24.09 73.66
N ASN A 514 -52.16 -25.05 73.38
CA ASN A 514 -51.66 -25.71 72.14
C ASN A 514 -52.21 -25.28 70.77
N GLY A 515 -51.29 -25.32 69.75
CA GLY A 515 -51.53 -26.20 68.64
C GLY A 515 -51.34 -25.56 67.29
N GLU A 516 -50.45 -26.18 66.60
CA GLU A 516 -50.37 -26.61 65.20
C GLU A 516 -49.60 -25.75 64.19
N GLU A 517 -48.61 -26.47 63.69
CA GLU A 517 -47.76 -26.23 62.53
C GLU A 517 -48.60 -26.27 61.27
N GLN A 518 -48.26 -25.46 60.29
CA GLN A 518 -48.36 -25.80 58.86
C GLN A 518 -47.23 -25.18 58.07
N GLU A 519 -46.45 -26.10 57.49
CA GLU A 519 -45.43 -25.90 56.45
C GLU A 519 -46.09 -25.38 55.16
N ILE A 520 -45.44 -24.48 54.45
CA ILE A 520 -45.57 -24.31 53.02
C ILE A 520 -44.18 -24.14 52.44
N GLU A 521 -43.85 -25.07 51.55
CA GLU A 521 -42.67 -25.24 50.70
C GLU A 521 -42.37 -23.99 49.84
N GLY A 522 -41.12 -23.63 49.72
CA GLY A 522 -40.62 -22.71 48.73
C GLY A 522 -39.55 -23.40 47.88
N GLU A 523 -39.75 -23.36 46.59
CA GLU A 523 -38.88 -23.96 45.57
C GLU A 523 -37.50 -23.30 45.52
N GLU A 524 -36.47 -24.14 45.56
CA GLU A 524 -35.08 -23.84 45.28
C GLU A 524 -34.84 -23.89 43.76
N GLN A 525 -34.17 -22.89 43.19
CA GLN A 525 -33.56 -22.95 41.85
C GLN A 525 -32.08 -23.25 42.00
N TYR A 526 -31.67 -24.26 41.26
CA TYR A 526 -30.34 -24.81 41.20
C TYR A 526 -29.41 -23.91 40.35
N GLU A 527 -28.21 -23.62 40.85
CA GLU A 527 -27.05 -23.20 40.12
C GLU A 527 -26.17 -24.43 39.85
N GLU A 528 -25.89 -24.73 38.56
CA GLU A 528 -24.94 -25.75 38.16
C GLU A 528 -23.51 -25.17 38.12
N GLU A 529 -22.67 -25.62 39.00
CA GLU A 529 -21.20 -25.54 38.89
C GLU A 529 -20.70 -26.71 38.05
N VAL A 530 -19.92 -26.39 36.98
CA VAL A 530 -19.18 -27.37 36.21
C VAL A 530 -17.75 -27.48 36.76
N GLY A 531 -17.48 -28.58 37.43
CA GLY A 531 -16.15 -28.96 37.90
C GLY A 531 -15.28 -29.55 36.77
N TYR A 532 -13.99 -29.20 36.81
CA TYR A 532 -12.95 -29.83 36.02
C TYR A 532 -12.46 -31.08 36.74
N GLU A 533 -12.47 -32.23 36.06
CA GLU A 533 -11.71 -33.42 36.46
C GLU A 533 -10.48 -33.55 35.58
N GLU A 534 -9.32 -33.60 36.21
CA GLU A 534 -8.04 -34.09 35.70
C GLU A 534 -8.07 -35.64 35.71
N GLY A 535 -7.68 -36.24 34.58
CA GLY A 535 -7.45 -37.66 34.45
C GLY A 535 -6.12 -37.92 33.82
N GLU A 536 -5.13 -38.23 34.62
CA GLU A 536 -3.92 -38.96 34.25
C GLU A 536 -4.28 -40.39 33.92
N GLU A 537 -3.70 -40.93 32.84
CA GLU A 537 -3.18 -42.30 32.80
C GLU A 537 -2.42 -42.50 31.48
N GLY A 538 -1.21 -42.91 31.65
CA GLY A 538 -0.22 -43.30 30.73
C GLY A 538 -0.41 -44.70 30.17
N GLU A 539 0.17 -44.95 29.02
CA GLU A 539 0.64 -46.25 28.57
C GLU A 539 1.85 -46.08 27.65
N GLU A 540 2.95 -46.69 28.12
CA GLU A 540 4.16 -46.96 27.38
C GLU A 540 3.89 -48.01 26.30
N TYR A 541 4.44 -47.80 25.09
CA TYR A 541 4.80 -48.90 24.20
C TYR A 541 6.19 -48.69 23.64
N GLU A 542 7.10 -49.52 24.09
CA GLU A 542 8.38 -49.85 23.49
C GLU A 542 8.19 -50.58 22.15
N GLY A 543 8.99 -50.28 21.17
CA GLY A 543 9.08 -50.99 19.90
C GLY A 543 10.35 -50.61 19.18
N GLU A 544 11.43 -51.33 19.50
CA GLU A 544 12.68 -51.40 18.74
C GLU A 544 12.44 -51.87 17.32
N GLN A 545 13.24 -51.36 16.37
CA GLN A 545 13.96 -52.03 15.27
C GLN A 545 14.15 -51.07 14.11
N ASP A 546 15.21 -50.88 13.65
CA ASP A 546 16.39 -51.37 12.97
C ASP A 546 17.03 -50.23 12.14
N VAL A 547 18.27 -49.98 12.52
CA VAL A 547 19.22 -49.15 11.78
C VAL A 547 19.70 -49.93 10.57
N ASN A 548 19.49 -49.41 9.36
CA ASN A 548 20.28 -49.79 8.20
C ASN A 548 21.03 -48.59 7.65
N ASN A 549 22.30 -48.54 7.96
CA ASN A 549 23.34 -47.77 7.33
C ASN A 549 23.39 -48.07 5.84
N VAL A 550 23.27 -47.05 5.01
CA VAL A 550 23.76 -47.05 3.63
C VAL A 550 24.80 -45.93 3.53
N GLU A 551 26.06 -46.34 3.64
CA GLU A 551 27.20 -45.54 3.21
C GLU A 551 27.11 -45.31 1.69
N TYR A 552 27.04 -44.05 1.26
CA TYR A 552 27.30 -43.69 -0.12
C TYR A 552 28.72 -43.17 -0.28
N ASN A 553 29.48 -43.93 -1.06
CA ASN A 553 30.84 -43.64 -1.51
C ASN A 553 30.91 -42.32 -2.31
N GLU A 554 31.65 -41.35 -1.79
CA GLU A 554 31.95 -40.04 -2.42
C GLU A 554 33.21 -40.05 -3.30
N ASN A 555 33.54 -41.07 -4.06
CA ASN A 555 34.84 -41.14 -4.74
C ASN A 555 34.83 -41.46 -6.26
N GLU A 556 33.72 -41.28 -6.99
CA GLU A 556 33.76 -41.54 -8.45
C GLU A 556 33.37 -40.40 -9.38
N ASN A 557 33.15 -39.18 -8.89
CA ASN A 557 32.77 -38.06 -9.78
C ASN A 557 33.78 -36.90 -9.86
N ARG A 558 35.06 -37.14 -9.47
CA ARG A 558 36.12 -36.12 -9.53
C ARG A 558 37.06 -36.22 -10.74
N ALA A 559 36.91 -37.24 -11.58
CA ALA A 559 37.82 -37.52 -12.71
C ALA A 559 37.34 -37.06 -14.09
N GLN A 560 36.14 -36.50 -14.24
CA GLN A 560 35.64 -36.07 -15.56
C GLN A 560 35.56 -34.54 -15.78
N TYR A 561 36.00 -33.71 -14.83
CA TYR A 561 35.98 -32.26 -14.97
C TYR A 561 37.34 -31.56 -15.16
N GLU A 562 38.45 -32.31 -15.20
CA GLU A 562 39.80 -31.74 -15.41
C GLU A 562 40.36 -31.88 -16.84
N GLU A 563 39.72 -32.61 -17.76
CA GLU A 563 40.19 -32.75 -19.15
C GLU A 563 39.63 -31.71 -20.15
N GLY A 564 38.77 -30.78 -19.69
CA GLY A 564 38.16 -29.75 -20.56
C GLY A 564 38.85 -28.37 -20.59
N GLN A 565 39.90 -28.13 -19.81
CA GLN A 565 40.52 -26.80 -19.68
C GLN A 565 41.94 -26.64 -20.29
N ASN A 566 42.51 -27.63 -20.90
CA ASN A 566 43.89 -27.58 -21.42
C ASN A 566 44.03 -27.55 -22.95
N GLN A 567 43.03 -27.15 -23.69
CA GLN A 567 43.11 -27.12 -25.17
C GLN A 567 42.95 -25.73 -25.84
N TYR A 568 43.07 -24.63 -25.11
CA TYR A 568 43.06 -23.28 -25.71
C TYR A 568 44.17 -22.36 -25.18
N ILE A 569 45.40 -22.87 -25.14
CA ILE A 569 46.61 -22.04 -25.04
C ILE A 569 47.70 -22.71 -25.86
N ASN A 570 47.69 -22.44 -27.14
CA ASN A 570 48.87 -22.45 -28.04
C ASN A 570 48.38 -22.26 -29.47
N ASP A 571 48.34 -21.04 -29.90
CA ASP A 571 48.61 -20.63 -31.29
C ASP A 571 48.50 -19.09 -31.33
N GLY A 572 49.63 -18.46 -31.58
CA GLY A 572 49.65 -17.03 -31.83
C GLY A 572 50.96 -16.35 -31.49
N ASN A 573 52.02 -16.91 -32.02
CA ASN A 573 53.31 -16.22 -32.06
C ASN A 573 53.43 -15.37 -33.32
N ASN A 574 54.03 -14.19 -33.11
CA ASN A 574 54.76 -13.38 -34.12
C ASN A 574 53.96 -12.58 -35.15
N ASN A 575 53.88 -11.27 -34.88
CA ASN A 575 54.35 -10.32 -35.89
C ASN A 575 54.68 -8.98 -35.20
N GLU A 576 55.99 -8.77 -34.98
CA GLU A 576 56.60 -7.45 -34.81
C GLU A 576 56.43 -6.64 -36.11
N TYR A 577 55.91 -5.45 -36.03
CA TYR A 577 56.22 -4.38 -36.97
C TYR A 577 56.56 -3.08 -36.20
N ASN A 578 57.85 -2.83 -36.24
CA ASN A 578 58.48 -1.53 -35.99
C ASN A 578 57.94 -0.45 -36.95
N TYR A 579 57.51 0.72 -36.45
CA TYR A 579 57.68 1.97 -37.14
C TYR A 579 58.01 3.10 -36.17
N GLY A 580 59.20 3.64 -36.50
CA GLY A 580 59.85 4.68 -35.75
C GLY A 580 59.26 6.07 -35.94
N ASN A 581 59.71 6.88 -35.03
CA ASN A 581 59.67 8.32 -34.95
C ASN A 581 59.64 9.10 -36.28
N GLN A 582 58.74 10.08 -36.37
CA GLN A 582 59.10 11.40 -36.89
C GLN A 582 58.25 12.51 -36.29
N ILE A 583 58.95 13.34 -35.55
CA ILE A 583 58.62 14.71 -35.17
C ILE A 583 58.64 15.58 -36.43
N LYS A 584 57.60 16.41 -36.67
CA LYS A 584 57.79 17.79 -37.15
C LYS A 584 56.56 18.66 -36.88
N GLN A 585 56.87 19.78 -36.27
CA GLN A 585 56.18 21.05 -36.13
C GLN A 585 55.48 21.51 -37.45
N ASN A 586 54.25 21.96 -37.31
CA ASN A 586 53.85 23.36 -37.58
C ASN A 586 52.52 23.63 -36.89
#